data_e4f07e7d79a29b2f39fd1af6ba971f8d
#
_entry.id   e4f07e7d79a29b2f39fd1af6ba971f8d
#
_cell.length_a   1.000
_cell.length_b   1.000
_cell.length_c   1.000
_cell.angle_alpha   90.00
_cell.angle_beta   90.00
_cell.angle_gamma   90.00
#
_symmetry.space_group_name_H-M   'P 1'
#
loop_
_entity.id
_entity.type
_entity.pdbx_description
1 polymer ?
#
loop_
_entity_poly.entity_id
_entity_poly.type
_entity_poly.pdbx_seq_one_letter_code
_entity_poly.pdbx_strand_id
1 'polypeptide(L)'
;MKKLLGIVLSAAMLLSMAACGSTAASSAASSAAADSTADVATATDAAASDLKVGVITIGDETEGYTAAHINGIKAAAQKLGMSDSQIVWKYKVPEGAECSDAAEDLVGQGCNLVVSNSYGHQTYIVEEAEKYPDVTFVSMTGDFAALTGLDNFKNAFTNVYESRYVAGVVAGMKLQSPAP
;
A
#
# COMPACT_ATOMS: atom_id res chain seq x y z
N MET A 1 -15.92 36.64 -41.96
CA MET A 1 -14.93 36.86 -43.05
C MET A 1 -13.71 36.02 -42.68
N LYS A 2 -13.54 34.88 -43.37
CA LYS A 2 -12.41 34.62 -44.28
C LYS A 2 -11.04 34.60 -43.52
N LYS A 3 -10.16 33.64 -43.53
CA LYS A 3 -9.73 32.51 -44.40
C LYS A 3 -8.54 31.89 -43.65
N LEU A 4 -8.40 30.59 -43.55
CA LEU A 4 -7.59 29.68 -44.39
C LEU A 4 -6.07 29.71 -44.13
N LEU A 5 -5.58 28.57 -43.80
CA LEU A 5 -4.67 27.66 -44.53
C LEU A 5 -3.26 27.51 -43.92
N GLY A 6 -2.82 26.27 -43.79
CA GLY A 6 -1.42 25.87 -43.78
C GLY A 6 -1.17 24.46 -43.30
N ILE A 7 -1.35 23.49 -44.16
CA ILE A 7 -0.91 22.11 -44.11
C ILE A 7 0.58 22.08 -44.44
N VAL A 8 1.42 21.36 -43.70
CA VAL A 8 2.56 20.62 -44.29
C VAL A 8 2.80 19.31 -43.55
N LEU A 9 2.62 18.28 -44.27
CA LEU A 9 2.89 16.89 -44.18
C LEU A 9 4.38 16.63 -44.42
N SER A 10 5.03 15.75 -43.64
CA SER A 10 6.22 15.02 -44.08
C SER A 10 6.38 13.70 -43.34
N ALA A 11 6.08 12.66 -44.08
CA ALA A 11 6.36 11.26 -43.77
C ALA A 11 7.85 10.96 -44.02
N ALA A 12 8.44 10.11 -43.18
CA ALA A 12 9.60 9.32 -43.58
C ALA A 12 9.51 7.94 -42.91
N MET A 13 9.06 6.99 -43.74
CA MET A 13 9.25 5.54 -43.51
C MET A 13 10.69 5.18 -43.85
N LEU A 14 11.31 4.35 -43.05
CA LEU A 14 12.35 3.43 -43.52
C LEU A 14 12.14 2.05 -42.89
N LEU A 15 11.68 1.15 -43.77
CA LEU A 15 11.73 -0.30 -43.57
C LEU A 15 13.20 -0.79 -43.63
N SER A 16 13.57 -1.73 -42.78
CA SER A 16 14.55 -2.74 -43.14
C SER A 16 14.16 -4.09 -42.53
N MET A 17 13.70 -4.97 -43.42
CA MET A 17 13.56 -6.43 -43.22
C MET A 17 14.88 -7.10 -43.56
N ALA A 18 15.32 -8.06 -42.76
CA ALA A 18 16.06 -9.27 -43.14
C ALA A 18 16.13 -10.16 -41.90
N ALA A 19 15.61 -11.29 -41.92
CA ALA A 19 15.76 -12.59 -42.52
C ALA A 19 16.11 -13.67 -41.48
N CYS A 20 15.26 -14.67 -41.43
CA CYS A 20 15.31 -16.07 -40.96
C CYS A 20 16.60 -16.63 -40.34
N GLY A 21 16.40 -17.41 -39.25
CA GLY A 21 17.30 -18.43 -38.78
C GLY A 21 16.72 -19.16 -37.56
N SER A 22 16.15 -20.35 -37.81
CA SER A 22 15.63 -21.28 -36.81
C SER A 22 16.76 -21.91 -36.02
N THR A 23 16.68 -21.92 -34.69
CA THR A 23 17.07 -23.11 -33.87
C THR A 23 16.48 -22.96 -32.48
N ALA A 24 15.79 -23.98 -32.02
CA ALA A 24 15.25 -24.12 -30.68
C ALA A 24 16.38 -24.30 -29.65
N ALA A 25 16.39 -23.47 -28.63
CA ALA A 25 17.08 -23.77 -27.39
C ALA A 25 16.29 -23.12 -26.23
N SER A 26 15.83 -24.01 -25.36
CA SER A 26 15.27 -23.68 -24.05
C SER A 26 16.25 -22.83 -23.28
N SER A 27 15.82 -21.61 -22.87
CA SER A 27 16.58 -20.82 -21.95
C SER A 27 15.62 -20.16 -20.96
N ALA A 28 15.78 -20.50 -19.70
CA ALA A 28 15.14 -19.88 -18.57
C ALA A 28 15.33 -18.35 -18.63
N ALA A 29 14.24 -17.62 -18.63
CA ALA A 29 14.26 -16.17 -18.49
C ALA A 29 14.57 -15.82 -17.03
N SER A 30 15.83 -15.51 -16.77
CA SER A 30 16.27 -14.78 -15.60
C SER A 30 15.85 -13.32 -15.80
N SER A 31 14.82 -12.86 -15.09
CA SER A 31 14.50 -11.45 -15.00
C SER A 31 15.60 -10.74 -14.21
N ALA A 32 16.47 -10.05 -14.92
CA ALA A 32 17.39 -9.11 -14.31
C ALA A 32 16.56 -7.94 -13.75
N ALA A 33 16.41 -7.90 -12.43
CA ALA A 33 15.97 -6.71 -11.73
C ALA A 33 17.09 -5.66 -11.91
N ALA A 34 16.77 -4.57 -12.59
CA ALA A 34 17.67 -3.43 -12.70
C ALA A 34 17.85 -2.84 -11.31
N ASP A 35 19.09 -2.84 -10.86
CA ASP A 35 19.55 -2.22 -9.63
C ASP A 35 19.45 -0.69 -9.76
N SER A 36 18.40 -0.10 -9.16
CA SER A 36 18.24 1.34 -8.98
C SER A 36 18.27 1.71 -7.51
N THR A 37 19.32 1.26 -6.80
CA THR A 37 19.43 1.40 -5.34
C THR A 37 20.15 2.67 -4.88
N ALA A 38 20.76 3.47 -5.78
CA ALA A 38 21.62 4.58 -5.37
C ALA A 38 20.89 5.93 -5.14
N ASP A 39 19.76 6.20 -5.80
CA ASP A 39 19.02 7.46 -5.63
C ASP A 39 17.84 7.39 -4.62
N VAL A 40 17.44 6.19 -4.23
CA VAL A 40 16.35 6.00 -3.28
C VAL A 40 16.80 6.21 -1.83
N ALA A 41 18.04 5.93 -1.49
CA ALA A 41 18.55 6.00 -0.11
C ALA A 41 18.61 7.44 0.43
N THR A 42 19.06 8.42 -0.36
CA THR A 42 19.18 9.82 0.08
C THR A 42 17.85 10.57 0.16
N ALA A 43 16.86 10.19 -0.67
CA ALA A 43 15.52 10.77 -0.60
C ALA A 43 14.69 10.18 0.56
N THR A 44 14.97 8.93 0.98
CA THR A 44 14.29 8.26 2.09
C THR A 44 14.71 8.80 3.45
N ASP A 45 16.00 9.15 3.64
CA ASP A 45 16.49 9.62 4.94
C ASP A 45 15.93 11.01 5.32
N ALA A 46 15.82 11.93 4.35
CA ALA A 46 15.23 13.25 4.59
C ALA A 46 13.71 13.18 4.81
N ALA A 47 13.01 12.32 4.08
CA ALA A 47 11.55 12.12 4.24
C ALA A 47 11.20 11.40 5.53
N ALA A 48 12.06 10.51 6.03
CA ALA A 48 11.83 9.78 7.27
C ALA A 48 12.00 10.65 8.52
N SER A 49 12.81 11.72 8.46
CA SER A 49 13.03 12.62 9.60
C SER A 49 11.77 13.41 9.99
N ASP A 50 10.94 13.76 9.01
CA ASP A 50 9.72 14.56 9.20
C ASP A 50 8.46 13.71 9.31
N LEU A 51 8.59 12.39 9.12
CA LEU A 51 7.47 11.46 9.18
C LEU A 51 7.08 11.16 10.62
N LYS A 52 5.84 11.45 10.97
CA LYS A 52 5.20 11.03 12.22
C LYS A 52 3.94 10.22 11.90
N VAL A 53 3.95 8.97 12.35
CA VAL A 53 2.93 7.99 11.99
C VAL A 53 1.97 7.79 13.15
N GLY A 54 0.69 8.02 12.90
CA GLY A 54 -0.41 7.60 13.77
C GLY A 54 -0.92 6.22 13.33
N VAL A 55 -1.11 5.30 14.26
CA VAL A 55 -1.61 3.96 13.96
C VAL A 55 -2.85 3.65 14.79
N ILE A 56 -3.94 3.32 14.09
CA ILE A 56 -5.23 2.94 14.66
C ILE A 56 -5.43 1.44 14.45
N THR A 57 -5.58 0.68 15.53
CA THR A 57 -5.77 -0.77 15.45
C THR A 57 -7.06 -1.22 16.11
N ILE A 58 -7.75 -2.19 15.48
CA ILE A 58 -8.98 -2.80 16.00
C ILE A 58 -8.73 -3.64 17.27
N GLY A 59 -7.56 -4.21 17.40
CA GLY A 59 -7.11 -5.01 18.53
C GLY A 59 -5.80 -4.51 19.12
N ASP A 60 -5.05 -5.41 19.72
CA ASP A 60 -3.70 -5.19 20.23
C ASP A 60 -2.76 -6.36 19.84
N GLU A 61 -1.57 -6.38 20.42
CA GLU A 61 -0.54 -7.40 20.15
C GLU A 61 -0.92 -8.82 20.60
N THR A 62 -1.98 -8.99 21.37
CA THR A 62 -2.46 -10.31 21.82
C THR A 62 -3.33 -11.01 20.76
N GLU A 63 -3.76 -10.29 19.74
CA GLU A 63 -4.55 -10.80 18.63
C GLU A 63 -3.69 -10.90 17.36
N GLY A 64 -3.71 -12.08 16.70
CA GLY A 64 -2.76 -12.41 15.64
C GLY A 64 -2.81 -11.50 14.41
N TYR A 65 -4.00 -11.03 14.03
CA TYR A 65 -4.17 -10.10 12.90
C TYR A 65 -3.53 -8.74 13.21
N THR A 66 -3.87 -8.15 14.35
CA THR A 66 -3.33 -6.86 14.78
C THR A 66 -1.83 -6.95 15.05
N ALA A 67 -1.37 -8.03 15.69
CA ALA A 67 0.06 -8.28 15.93
C ALA A 67 0.87 -8.30 14.63
N ALA A 68 0.34 -8.89 13.56
CA ALA A 68 1.01 -8.91 12.25
C ALA A 68 1.19 -7.49 11.69
N HIS A 69 0.18 -6.62 11.79
CA HIS A 69 0.27 -5.22 11.37
C HIS A 69 1.26 -4.42 12.23
N ILE A 70 1.19 -4.58 13.56
CA ILE A 70 2.13 -3.92 14.49
C ILE A 70 3.57 -4.28 14.14
N ASN A 71 3.86 -5.58 13.95
CA ASN A 71 5.19 -6.05 13.61
C ASN A 71 5.65 -5.54 12.24
N GLY A 72 4.75 -5.49 11.26
CA GLY A 72 5.04 -4.95 9.92
C GLY A 72 5.40 -3.46 9.96
N ILE A 73 4.63 -2.66 10.71
CA ILE A 73 4.89 -1.21 10.87
C ILE A 73 6.21 -0.98 11.62
N LYS A 74 6.46 -1.71 12.71
CA LYS A 74 7.74 -1.62 13.45
C LYS A 74 8.93 -1.99 12.57
N ALA A 75 8.81 -3.04 11.75
CA ALA A 75 9.88 -3.44 10.83
C ALA A 75 10.11 -2.42 9.71
N ALA A 76 9.06 -1.79 9.21
CA ALA A 76 9.17 -0.70 8.22
C ALA A 76 9.84 0.53 8.84
N ALA A 77 9.42 0.94 10.03
CA ALA A 77 10.00 2.06 10.76
C ALA A 77 11.51 1.85 11.02
N GLN A 78 11.89 0.64 11.46
CA GLN A 78 13.29 0.30 11.66
C GLN A 78 14.12 0.41 10.37
N LYS A 79 13.58 -0.06 9.24
CA LYS A 79 14.25 0.06 7.93
C LYS A 79 14.39 1.50 7.46
N LEU A 80 13.47 2.38 7.86
CA LEU A 80 13.49 3.80 7.55
C LEU A 80 14.29 4.62 8.57
N GLY A 81 14.92 4.01 9.56
CA GLY A 81 15.65 4.70 10.61
C GLY A 81 14.79 5.56 11.54
N MET A 82 13.49 5.31 11.59
CA MET A 82 12.57 6.03 12.46
C MET A 82 12.75 5.65 13.92
N SER A 83 12.59 6.64 14.80
CA SER A 83 12.55 6.42 16.25
C SER A 83 11.14 6.01 16.70
N ASP A 84 11.04 5.33 17.84
CA ASP A 84 9.74 4.95 18.43
C ASP A 84 8.86 6.16 18.76
N SER A 85 9.45 7.33 19.03
CA SER A 85 8.72 8.57 19.31
C SER A 85 7.99 9.15 18.08
N GLN A 86 8.32 8.68 16.88
CA GLN A 86 7.66 9.06 15.64
C GLN A 86 6.39 8.23 15.37
N ILE A 87 6.10 7.21 16.19
CA ILE A 87 4.94 6.34 16.00
C ILE A 87 4.01 6.47 17.21
N VAL A 88 2.78 6.92 16.95
CA VAL A 88 1.74 7.06 17.98
C VAL A 88 0.69 5.98 17.77
N TRP A 89 0.43 5.19 18.78
CA TRP A 89 -0.47 4.04 18.70
C TRP A 89 -1.81 4.31 19.39
N LYS A 90 -2.91 3.92 18.72
CA LYS A 90 -4.26 3.83 19.25
C LYS A 90 -4.75 2.40 19.13
N TYR A 91 -4.78 1.67 20.22
CA TYR A 91 -5.18 0.27 20.28
C TYR A 91 -6.67 0.11 20.59
N LYS A 92 -7.27 -1.00 20.12
CA LYS A 92 -8.65 -1.38 20.44
C LYS A 92 -9.68 -0.30 20.08
N VAL A 93 -9.45 0.38 18.98
CA VAL A 93 -10.39 1.37 18.45
C VAL A 93 -11.46 0.62 17.65
N PRO A 94 -12.76 0.72 18.02
CA PRO A 94 -13.82 0.05 17.28
C PRO A 94 -14.05 0.65 15.90
N GLU A 95 -14.80 -0.07 15.07
CA GLU A 95 -15.24 0.40 13.76
C GLU A 95 -16.46 1.32 13.92
N GLY A 96 -16.25 2.48 14.51
CA GLY A 96 -17.27 3.47 14.88
C GLY A 96 -16.72 4.89 14.88
N ALA A 97 -17.49 5.83 15.42
CA ALA A 97 -17.10 7.24 15.53
C ALA A 97 -15.79 7.44 16.30
N GLU A 98 -15.46 6.52 17.20
CA GLU A 98 -14.21 6.52 17.94
C GLU A 98 -12.98 6.42 17.02
N CYS A 99 -13.17 5.89 15.79
CA CYS A 99 -12.12 5.86 14.79
C CYS A 99 -11.81 7.26 14.23
N SER A 100 -12.83 8.08 13.98
CA SER A 100 -12.66 9.50 13.64
C SER A 100 -11.99 10.27 14.78
N ASP A 101 -12.48 10.11 16.02
CA ASP A 101 -11.90 10.77 17.20
C ASP A 101 -10.41 10.40 17.37
N ALA A 102 -10.06 9.14 17.16
CA ALA A 102 -8.68 8.67 17.22
C ALA A 102 -7.82 9.27 16.11
N ALA A 103 -8.36 9.40 14.90
CA ALA A 103 -7.65 10.00 13.77
C ALA A 103 -7.43 11.50 13.98
N GLU A 104 -8.46 12.25 14.44
CA GLU A 104 -8.34 13.67 14.78
C GLU A 104 -7.29 13.90 15.88
N ASP A 105 -7.29 13.08 16.92
CA ASP A 105 -6.29 13.19 17.99
C ASP A 105 -4.86 12.92 17.46
N LEU A 106 -4.68 11.94 16.57
CA LEU A 106 -3.38 11.67 15.94
C LEU A 106 -2.91 12.84 15.07
N VAL A 107 -3.80 13.43 14.28
CA VAL A 107 -3.50 14.63 13.50
C VAL A 107 -3.15 15.80 14.43
N GLY A 108 -3.91 16.00 15.51
CA GLY A 108 -3.64 17.00 16.54
C GLY A 108 -2.28 16.82 17.24
N GLN A 109 -1.78 15.57 17.33
CA GLN A 109 -0.44 15.27 17.82
C GLN A 109 0.66 15.48 16.77
N GLY A 110 0.32 15.91 15.55
CA GLY A 110 1.25 16.20 14.46
C GLY A 110 1.60 14.99 13.61
N CYS A 111 0.79 13.93 13.63
CA CYS A 111 0.95 12.82 12.68
C CYS A 111 0.59 13.31 11.27
N ASN A 112 1.49 13.08 10.31
CA ASN A 112 1.30 13.41 8.90
C ASN A 112 1.01 12.17 8.03
N LEU A 113 1.07 10.99 8.63
CA LEU A 113 0.60 9.72 8.09
C LEU A 113 -0.24 9.01 9.14
N VAL A 114 -1.49 8.70 8.84
CA VAL A 114 -2.38 7.92 9.71
C VAL A 114 -2.72 6.60 9.04
N VAL A 115 -2.48 5.49 9.73
CA VAL A 115 -2.73 4.13 9.23
C VAL A 115 -3.76 3.46 10.12
N SER A 116 -4.83 2.95 9.53
CA SER A 116 -5.83 2.12 10.23
C SER A 116 -5.79 0.67 9.72
N ASN A 117 -6.05 -0.32 10.60
CA ASN A 117 -5.86 -1.72 10.24
C ASN A 117 -7.15 -2.53 10.06
N SER A 118 -8.32 -1.93 10.16
CA SER A 118 -9.58 -2.65 9.98
C SER A 118 -10.37 -2.17 8.77
N TYR A 119 -11.10 -3.10 8.12
CA TYR A 119 -11.93 -2.80 6.95
C TYR A 119 -12.99 -1.73 7.26
N GLY A 120 -13.69 -1.86 8.39
CA GLY A 120 -14.72 -0.89 8.77
C GLY A 120 -14.19 0.47 9.21
N HIS A 121 -12.90 0.59 9.54
CA HIS A 121 -12.29 1.88 9.83
C HIS A 121 -12.31 2.82 8.61
N GLN A 122 -12.26 2.30 7.38
CA GLN A 122 -12.14 3.14 6.18
C GLN A 122 -13.29 4.15 6.03
N THR A 123 -14.50 3.81 6.48
CA THR A 123 -15.66 4.71 6.42
C THR A 123 -15.42 6.00 7.20
N TYR A 124 -14.78 5.89 8.35
CA TYR A 124 -14.46 7.02 9.23
C TYR A 124 -13.17 7.73 8.84
N ILE A 125 -12.17 6.97 8.40
CA ILE A 125 -10.87 7.52 7.98
C ILE A 125 -10.97 8.31 6.68
N VAL A 126 -11.87 7.96 5.77
CA VAL A 126 -12.07 8.74 4.52
C VAL A 126 -12.65 10.11 4.82
N GLU A 127 -13.55 10.22 5.80
CA GLU A 127 -14.09 11.50 6.24
C GLU A 127 -13.00 12.41 6.82
N GLU A 128 -12.05 11.82 7.56
CA GLU A 128 -10.90 12.57 8.09
C GLU A 128 -9.91 12.99 6.99
N ALA A 129 -9.76 12.17 5.94
CA ALA A 129 -8.95 12.54 4.79
C ALA A 129 -9.51 13.75 4.03
N GLU A 130 -10.84 13.91 3.99
CA GLU A 130 -11.49 15.10 3.44
C GLU A 130 -11.24 16.36 4.29
N LYS A 131 -11.22 16.20 5.62
CA LYS A 131 -10.98 17.33 6.57
C LYS A 131 -9.52 17.78 6.58
N TYR A 132 -8.58 16.87 6.41
CA TYR A 132 -7.14 17.10 6.57
C TYR A 132 -6.36 16.78 5.28
N PRO A 133 -6.45 17.61 4.24
CA PRO A 133 -5.86 17.33 2.92
C PRO A 133 -4.32 17.22 2.94
N ASP A 134 -3.66 17.80 3.92
CA ASP A 134 -2.21 17.76 4.09
C ASP A 134 -1.71 16.51 4.82
N VAL A 135 -2.61 15.68 5.34
CA VAL A 135 -2.30 14.43 6.04
C VAL A 135 -2.62 13.25 5.14
N THR A 136 -1.71 12.30 5.04
CA THR A 136 -1.96 11.05 4.30
C THR A 136 -2.64 10.04 5.20
N PHE A 137 -3.73 9.46 4.71
CA PHE A 137 -4.47 8.40 5.39
C PHE A 137 -4.38 7.09 4.61
N VAL A 138 -4.11 5.99 5.31
CA VAL A 138 -4.05 4.64 4.74
C VAL A 138 -4.95 3.73 5.53
N SER A 139 -5.96 3.17 4.89
CA SER A 139 -6.75 2.09 5.47
C SER A 139 -6.29 0.75 4.92
N MET A 140 -5.76 -0.07 5.80
CA MET A 140 -5.40 -1.45 5.46
C MET A 140 -6.68 -2.25 5.23
N THR A 141 -6.69 -3.10 4.22
CA THR A 141 -7.87 -3.92 3.88
C THR A 141 -9.10 -3.12 3.42
N GLY A 142 -8.99 -2.00 2.81
CA GLY A 142 -10.12 -1.23 2.29
C GLY A 142 -10.13 -1.17 0.77
N ASP A 143 -11.15 -0.54 0.22
CA ASP A 143 -11.39 -0.34 -1.21
C ASP A 143 -11.90 1.07 -1.57
N PHE A 144 -12.16 1.93 -0.59
CA PHE A 144 -12.73 3.26 -0.79
C PHE A 144 -11.81 4.21 -1.54
N ALA A 145 -10.49 4.03 -1.49
CA ALA A 145 -9.55 4.89 -2.21
C ALA A 145 -9.81 4.91 -3.72
N ALA A 146 -10.25 3.79 -4.29
CA ALA A 146 -10.60 3.71 -5.71
C ALA A 146 -11.92 4.44 -6.05
N LEU A 147 -12.77 4.72 -5.06
CA LEU A 147 -14.10 5.29 -5.24
C LEU A 147 -14.13 6.80 -4.93
N THR A 148 -13.29 7.27 -4.01
CA THR A 148 -13.35 8.64 -3.48
C THR A 148 -12.56 9.64 -4.31
N GLY A 149 -11.53 9.20 -5.03
CA GLY A 149 -10.65 10.07 -5.80
C GLY A 149 -9.80 11.02 -4.96
N LEU A 150 -9.71 10.82 -3.65
CA LEU A 150 -8.88 11.62 -2.74
C LEU A 150 -7.39 11.26 -2.93
N ASP A 151 -6.56 12.28 -3.16
CA ASP A 151 -5.13 12.08 -3.35
C ASP A 151 -4.40 11.67 -2.06
N ASN A 152 -4.94 12.05 -0.90
CA ASN A 152 -4.39 11.77 0.41
C ASN A 152 -5.01 10.55 1.12
N PHE A 153 -5.93 9.80 0.48
CA PHE A 153 -6.49 8.57 1.00
C PHE A 153 -6.08 7.37 0.16
N LYS A 154 -5.52 6.35 0.80
CA LYS A 154 -5.02 5.14 0.15
C LYS A 154 -5.54 3.89 0.84
N ASN A 155 -5.65 2.80 0.08
CA ASN A 155 -5.86 1.47 0.63
C ASN A 155 -4.66 0.57 0.34
N ALA A 156 -4.36 -0.31 1.27
CA ALA A 156 -3.40 -1.39 1.10
C ALA A 156 -4.09 -2.71 1.42
N PHE A 157 -4.18 -3.59 0.44
CA PHE A 157 -4.84 -4.89 0.59
C PHE A 157 -4.00 -5.98 -0.04
N THR A 158 -3.74 -7.04 0.71
CA THR A 158 -2.97 -8.19 0.23
C THR A 158 -3.88 -9.19 -0.49
N ASN A 159 -3.28 -10.10 -1.27
CA ASN A 159 -3.97 -11.20 -1.93
C ASN A 159 -4.38 -12.28 -0.93
N VAL A 160 -5.22 -11.92 0.04
CA VAL A 160 -5.63 -12.82 1.15
C VAL A 160 -6.29 -14.13 0.67
N TYR A 161 -6.84 -14.15 -0.54
CA TYR A 161 -7.40 -15.36 -1.15
C TYR A 161 -6.36 -16.48 -1.32
N GLU A 162 -5.10 -16.15 -1.53
CA GLU A 162 -4.01 -17.14 -1.66
C GLU A 162 -3.82 -17.90 -0.35
N SER A 163 -3.72 -17.18 0.77
CA SER A 163 -3.60 -17.80 2.09
C SER A 163 -4.87 -18.57 2.48
N ARG A 164 -6.06 -18.06 2.10
CA ARG A 164 -7.34 -18.75 2.31
C ARG A 164 -7.43 -20.05 1.53
N TYR A 165 -6.94 -20.07 0.29
CA TYR A 165 -6.86 -21.29 -0.51
C TYR A 165 -5.98 -22.35 0.16
N VAL A 166 -4.77 -21.97 0.59
CA VAL A 166 -3.85 -22.88 1.29
C VAL A 166 -4.49 -23.40 2.59
N ALA A 167 -5.12 -22.53 3.38
CA ALA A 167 -5.82 -22.93 4.60
C ALA A 167 -6.95 -23.93 4.31
N GLY A 168 -7.73 -23.72 3.24
CA GLY A 168 -8.77 -24.64 2.78
C GLY A 168 -8.23 -26.00 2.39
N VAL A 169 -7.09 -26.05 1.67
CA VAL A 169 -6.42 -27.30 1.31
C VAL A 169 -5.98 -28.06 2.57
N VAL A 170 -5.33 -27.38 3.52
CA VAL A 170 -4.88 -28.00 4.78
C VAL A 170 -6.06 -28.54 5.58
N ALA A 171 -7.15 -27.79 5.68
CA ALA A 171 -8.37 -28.24 6.35
C ALA A 171 -8.96 -29.49 5.69
N GLY A 172 -9.05 -29.49 4.36
CA GLY A 172 -9.52 -30.66 3.59
C GLY A 172 -8.65 -31.89 3.78
N MET A 173 -7.33 -31.75 3.75
CA MET A 173 -6.38 -32.85 4.03
C MET A 173 -6.55 -33.38 5.47
N LYS A 174 -6.75 -32.50 6.43
CA LYS A 174 -6.97 -32.91 7.83
C LYS A 174 -8.26 -33.68 8.02
N LEU A 175 -9.33 -33.29 7.33
CA LEU A 175 -10.60 -34.03 7.36
C LEU A 175 -10.51 -35.44 6.75
N GLN A 176 -9.62 -35.64 5.77
CA GLN A 176 -9.38 -36.94 5.14
C GLN A 176 -8.41 -37.83 5.92
N SER A 177 -7.70 -37.27 6.88
CA SER A 177 -6.79 -38.05 7.72
C SER A 177 -7.61 -38.90 8.70
N PRO A 178 -7.24 -40.20 8.91
CA PRO A 178 -7.90 -41.00 9.95
C PRO A 178 -7.73 -40.31 11.30
N ALA A 179 -8.79 -40.37 12.11
CA ALA A 179 -8.69 -39.87 13.48
C ALA A 179 -7.61 -40.64 14.24
N PRO A 180 -6.83 -39.98 15.12
CA PRO A 180 -5.82 -40.63 15.92
C PRO A 180 -6.39 -41.65 16.90
#